data_d4dbe541a54906ae273a68e0669cb865
#
_entry.id   d4dbe541a54906ae273a68e0669cb865
#
_cell.length_a   1.000
_cell.length_b   1.000
_cell.length_c   1.000
_cell.angle_alpha   90.00
_cell.angle_beta   90.00
_cell.angle_gamma   90.00
#
_symmetry.space_group_name_H-M   'P 1'
#
loop_
_entity.id
_entity.type
_entity.pdbx_description
1 polymer ?
#
loop_
_entity_poly.entity_id
_entity_poly.type
_entity_poly.pdbx_seq_one_letter_code
_entity_poly.pdbx_strand_id
1 'polypeptide(L)'
;MTKATAITVTYQQFAEGVGRTDRMTLEASLAWHKAYVKLDAEKQSEWKHDFVLNYVIGRMDCSRDEAVVICGKTRVQRTVKQEQAVNAGGKKFSFHISRTEKSDAKKPAVAVPKQLVSNIVAEIIDAGLTKAQFDALLAQVRESVSFQ
;
A
#
# COMPACT_ATOMS: atom_id res chain seq x y z
N MET A 1 -32.46 -11.01 26.97
CA MET A 1 -32.10 -11.43 25.61
C MET A 1 -32.39 -10.27 24.64
N THR A 2 -31.41 -9.49 24.29
CA THR A 2 -31.53 -8.40 23.31
C THR A 2 -31.58 -9.02 21.91
N LYS A 3 -32.73 -8.90 21.24
CA LYS A 3 -32.87 -9.28 19.82
C LYS A 3 -31.90 -8.44 19.01
N ALA A 4 -30.94 -9.08 18.38
CA ALA A 4 -30.10 -8.43 17.38
C ALA A 4 -31.01 -7.91 16.27
N THR A 5 -31.10 -6.58 16.14
CA THR A 5 -31.83 -5.93 15.04
C THR A 5 -31.11 -6.30 13.76
N ALA A 6 -31.77 -7.04 12.87
CA ALA A 6 -31.22 -7.36 11.56
C ALA A 6 -31.02 -6.06 10.78
N ILE A 7 -29.77 -5.71 10.48
CA ILE A 7 -29.44 -4.56 9.66
C ILE A 7 -29.74 -4.95 8.20
N THR A 8 -30.84 -4.40 7.65
CA THR A 8 -31.20 -4.58 6.24
C THR A 8 -30.49 -3.49 5.44
N VAL A 9 -29.43 -3.87 4.73
CA VAL A 9 -28.67 -2.97 3.85
C VAL A 9 -28.84 -3.44 2.41
N THR A 10 -29.18 -2.53 1.49
CA THR A 10 -29.24 -2.87 0.07
C THR A 10 -27.82 -3.14 -0.47
N TYR A 11 -27.72 -3.89 -1.59
CA TYR A 11 -26.43 -4.14 -2.23
C TYR A 11 -25.70 -2.84 -2.59
N GLN A 12 -26.42 -1.85 -3.10
CA GLN A 12 -25.87 -0.54 -3.45
C GLN A 12 -25.26 0.17 -2.22
N GLN A 13 -26.02 0.22 -1.12
CA GLN A 13 -25.53 0.83 0.13
C GLN A 13 -24.31 0.11 0.68
N PHE A 14 -24.28 -1.21 0.60
CA PHE A 14 -23.13 -2.01 0.98
C PHE A 14 -21.91 -1.68 0.10
N ALA A 15 -22.06 -1.68 -1.23
CA ALA A 15 -20.97 -1.39 -2.17
C ALA A 15 -20.41 0.03 -2.00
N GLU A 16 -21.28 1.03 -1.83
CA GLU A 16 -20.87 2.41 -1.53
C GLU A 16 -20.12 2.51 -0.20
N GLY A 17 -20.59 1.80 0.83
CA GLY A 17 -19.92 1.73 2.13
C GLY A 17 -18.51 1.14 2.05
N VAL A 18 -18.34 0.06 1.29
CA VAL A 18 -17.04 -0.55 1.02
C VAL A 18 -16.10 0.44 0.32
N GLY A 19 -16.56 1.09 -0.76
CA GLY A 19 -15.75 2.07 -1.50
C GLY A 19 -15.34 3.27 -0.64
N ARG A 20 -16.24 3.76 0.20
CA ARG A 20 -15.97 4.85 1.14
C ARG A 20 -14.93 4.47 2.18
N THR A 21 -15.05 3.26 2.74
CA THR A 21 -14.09 2.71 3.70
C THR A 21 -12.72 2.54 3.08
N ASP A 22 -12.64 2.03 1.84
CA ASP A 22 -11.38 1.87 1.11
C ASP A 22 -10.68 3.20 0.88
N ARG A 23 -11.40 4.24 0.49
CA ARG A 23 -10.84 5.58 0.32
C ARG A 23 -10.27 6.14 1.62
N MET A 24 -11.07 6.12 2.70
CA MET A 24 -10.64 6.61 4.02
C MET A 24 -9.42 5.83 4.55
N THR A 25 -9.41 4.52 4.34
CA THR A 25 -8.29 3.67 4.76
C THR A 25 -7.02 3.98 3.96
N LEU A 26 -7.14 4.26 2.66
CA LEU A 26 -5.99 4.64 1.83
C LEU A 26 -5.39 5.98 2.28
N GLU A 27 -6.22 7.01 2.47
CA GLU A 27 -5.78 8.32 2.91
C GLU A 27 -5.06 8.26 4.28
N ALA A 28 -5.65 7.54 5.24
CA ALA A 28 -5.05 7.31 6.55
C ALA A 28 -3.74 6.51 6.45
N SER A 29 -3.68 5.49 5.60
CA SER A 29 -2.48 4.67 5.39
C SER A 29 -1.33 5.48 4.81
N LEU A 30 -1.59 6.37 3.84
CA LEU A 30 -0.58 7.25 3.25
C LEU A 30 0.01 8.22 4.28
N ALA A 31 -0.84 8.84 5.10
CA ALA A 31 -0.40 9.73 6.18
C ALA A 31 0.43 8.99 7.23
N TRP A 32 -0.02 7.82 7.63
CA TRP A 32 0.65 6.97 8.61
C TRP A 32 1.99 6.43 8.09
N HIS A 33 2.05 5.99 6.84
CA HIS A 33 3.29 5.51 6.21
C HIS A 33 4.38 6.59 6.20
N LYS A 34 4.04 7.84 5.83
CA LYS A 34 4.99 8.96 5.87
C LYS A 34 5.61 9.19 7.25
N ALA A 35 4.86 8.93 8.30
CA ALA A 35 5.38 9.00 9.67
C ALA A 35 6.21 7.75 10.01
N TYR A 36 5.72 6.56 9.65
CA TYR A 36 6.35 5.27 9.94
C TYR A 36 7.75 5.12 9.35
N VAL A 37 7.97 5.50 8.10
CA VAL A 37 9.28 5.36 7.42
C VAL A 37 10.38 6.24 8.02
N LYS A 38 10.00 7.24 8.83
CA LYS A 38 10.95 8.11 9.54
C LYS A 38 11.38 7.55 10.89
N LEU A 39 10.76 6.48 11.35
CA LEU A 39 11.06 5.85 12.62
C LEU A 39 12.26 4.91 12.48
N ASP A 40 13.03 4.76 13.57
CA ASP A 40 14.03 3.70 13.70
C ASP A 40 13.37 2.31 13.82
N ALA A 41 14.15 1.24 13.68
CA ALA A 41 13.66 -0.13 13.66
C ALA A 41 12.92 -0.53 14.95
N GLU A 42 13.34 0.00 16.12
CA GLU A 42 12.71 -0.28 17.39
C GLU A 42 11.30 0.30 17.44
N LYS A 43 11.15 1.58 17.13
CA LYS A 43 9.85 2.26 17.06
C LYS A 43 8.95 1.70 15.96
N GLN A 44 9.52 1.27 14.81
CA GLN A 44 8.75 0.57 13.79
C GLN A 44 8.16 -0.74 14.32
N SER A 45 8.90 -1.48 15.15
CA SER A 45 8.42 -2.69 15.80
C SER A 45 7.31 -2.39 16.82
N GLU A 46 7.46 -1.34 17.61
CA GLU A 46 6.44 -0.88 18.56
C GLU A 46 5.14 -0.48 17.83
N TRP A 47 5.25 0.26 16.73
CA TRP A 47 4.09 0.65 15.93
C TRP A 47 3.36 -0.55 15.32
N LYS A 48 4.11 -1.56 14.88
CA LYS A 48 3.52 -2.80 14.40
C LYS A 48 2.76 -3.53 15.51
N HIS A 49 3.35 -3.60 16.70
CA HIS A 49 2.73 -4.23 17.86
C HIS A 49 1.45 -3.48 18.25
N ASP A 50 1.51 -2.16 18.34
CA ASP A 50 0.36 -1.32 18.69
C ASP A 50 -0.75 -1.39 17.64
N PHE A 51 -0.41 -1.46 16.36
CA PHE A 51 -1.38 -1.68 15.29
C PHE A 51 -2.13 -3.00 15.48
N VAL A 52 -1.42 -4.10 15.73
CA VAL A 52 -2.04 -5.42 15.94
C VAL A 52 -2.91 -5.41 17.18
N LEU A 53 -2.46 -4.79 18.26
CA LEU A 53 -3.24 -4.64 19.50
C LEU A 53 -4.58 -3.93 19.24
N ASN A 54 -4.54 -2.75 18.61
CA ASN A 54 -5.74 -1.97 18.30
C ASN A 54 -6.66 -2.68 17.30
N TYR A 55 -6.08 -3.42 16.34
CA TYR A 55 -6.86 -4.27 15.43
C TYR A 55 -7.61 -5.38 16.19
N VAL A 56 -6.96 -6.03 17.15
CA VAL A 56 -7.59 -7.07 18.01
C VAL A 56 -8.74 -6.47 18.82
N ILE A 57 -8.56 -5.28 19.39
CA ILE A 57 -9.63 -4.56 20.11
C ILE A 57 -10.87 -4.43 19.24
N GLY A 58 -10.71 -3.84 18.05
CA GLY A 58 -11.81 -3.61 17.13
C GLY A 58 -12.41 -4.90 16.53
N ARG A 59 -11.57 -5.92 16.29
CA ARG A 59 -12.00 -7.18 15.69
C ARG A 59 -12.77 -8.08 16.64
N MET A 60 -12.40 -8.06 17.93
CA MET A 60 -12.95 -8.94 18.96
C MET A 60 -13.95 -8.22 19.87
N ASP A 61 -14.11 -6.92 19.72
CA ASP A 61 -14.93 -6.06 20.57
C ASP A 61 -14.58 -6.26 22.06
N CYS A 62 -13.28 -6.19 22.37
CA CYS A 62 -12.73 -6.42 23.70
C CYS A 62 -12.04 -5.17 24.25
N SER A 63 -11.82 -5.15 25.57
CA SER A 63 -11.06 -4.09 26.22
C SER A 63 -9.57 -4.10 25.82
N ARG A 64 -8.88 -2.98 26.10
CA ARG A 64 -7.43 -2.89 25.85
C ARG A 64 -6.66 -3.90 26.69
N ASP A 65 -7.05 -4.10 27.96
CA ASP A 65 -6.38 -5.05 28.85
C ASP A 65 -6.53 -6.48 28.37
N GLU A 66 -7.70 -6.87 27.90
CA GLU A 66 -7.93 -8.18 27.29
C GLU A 66 -7.11 -8.36 26.02
N ALA A 67 -7.03 -7.34 25.16
CA ALA A 67 -6.22 -7.38 23.94
C ALA A 67 -4.73 -7.53 24.25
N VAL A 68 -4.21 -6.85 25.27
CA VAL A 68 -2.81 -7.00 25.74
C VAL A 68 -2.55 -8.45 26.17
N VAL A 69 -3.46 -9.04 26.95
CA VAL A 69 -3.36 -10.46 27.35
C VAL A 69 -3.38 -11.38 26.13
N ILE A 70 -4.28 -11.15 25.16
CA ILE A 70 -4.38 -11.95 23.94
C ILE A 70 -3.11 -11.86 23.10
N CYS A 71 -2.59 -10.65 22.89
CA CYS A 71 -1.37 -10.43 22.11
C CYS A 71 -0.13 -11.00 22.79
N GLY A 72 -0.07 -10.99 24.14
CA GLY A 72 1.03 -11.55 24.93
C GLY A 72 1.06 -13.08 24.96
N LYS A 73 -0.06 -13.77 24.67
CA LYS A 73 -0.11 -15.23 24.61
C LYS A 73 0.66 -15.79 23.43
N THR A 74 1.27 -16.95 23.63
CA THR A 74 1.82 -17.74 22.51
C THR A 74 0.69 -18.29 21.63
N ARG A 75 1.01 -18.69 20.40
CA ARG A 75 0.04 -19.25 19.46
C ARG A 75 -0.78 -20.41 20.05
N VAL A 76 -0.13 -21.29 20.84
CA VAL A 76 -0.76 -22.47 21.44
C VAL A 76 -1.73 -22.09 22.57
N GLN A 77 -1.50 -20.95 23.24
CA GLN A 77 -2.33 -20.47 24.33
C GLN A 77 -3.55 -19.66 23.86
N ARG A 78 -3.60 -19.29 22.58
CA ARG A 78 -4.71 -18.54 22.01
C ARG A 78 -5.83 -19.48 21.56
N THR A 79 -7.07 -19.04 21.74
CA THR A 79 -8.19 -19.70 21.05
C THR A 79 -8.10 -19.47 19.55
N VAL A 80 -8.80 -20.29 18.76
CA VAL A 80 -8.83 -20.16 17.28
C VAL A 80 -9.22 -18.74 16.85
N LYS A 81 -10.24 -18.15 17.49
CA LYS A 81 -10.70 -16.78 17.19
C LYS A 81 -9.63 -15.73 17.51
N GLN A 82 -8.94 -15.86 18.66
CA GLN A 82 -7.86 -14.98 19.06
C GLN A 82 -6.68 -15.05 18.08
N GLU A 83 -6.28 -16.26 17.72
CA GLU A 83 -5.20 -16.46 16.76
C GLU A 83 -5.53 -15.89 15.37
N GLN A 84 -6.76 -16.09 14.90
CA GLN A 84 -7.23 -15.49 13.66
C GLN A 84 -7.20 -13.96 13.70
N ALA A 85 -7.60 -13.35 14.83
CA ALA A 85 -7.58 -11.89 14.98
C ALA A 85 -6.16 -11.33 14.95
N VAL A 86 -5.23 -11.93 15.71
CA VAL A 86 -3.81 -11.49 15.75
C VAL A 86 -3.14 -11.66 14.39
N ASN A 87 -3.33 -12.81 13.73
CA ASN A 87 -2.76 -13.05 12.41
C ASN A 87 -3.33 -12.10 11.35
N ALA A 88 -4.63 -11.83 11.40
CA ALA A 88 -5.27 -10.88 10.49
C ALA A 88 -4.72 -9.46 10.71
N GLY A 89 -4.50 -9.04 11.95
CA GLY A 89 -3.88 -7.76 12.29
C GLY A 89 -2.48 -7.62 11.69
N GLY A 90 -1.64 -8.64 11.84
CA GLY A 90 -0.30 -8.66 11.24
C GLY A 90 -0.30 -8.61 9.70
N LYS A 91 -1.22 -9.35 9.06
CA LYS A 91 -1.40 -9.33 7.60
C LYS A 91 -1.89 -7.96 7.11
N LYS A 92 -2.84 -7.35 7.81
CA LYS A 92 -3.36 -6.01 7.48
C LYS A 92 -2.28 -4.94 7.62
N PHE A 93 -1.47 -4.99 8.67
CA PHE A 93 -0.31 -4.11 8.81
C PHE A 93 0.62 -4.20 7.59
N SER A 94 1.06 -5.41 7.25
CA SER A 94 1.96 -5.65 6.10
C SER A 94 1.32 -5.22 4.78
N PHE A 95 0.03 -5.46 4.59
CA PHE A 95 -0.70 -5.05 3.39
C PHE A 95 -0.72 -3.53 3.23
N HIS A 96 -0.99 -2.78 4.29
CA HIS A 96 -1.04 -1.32 4.24
C HIS A 96 0.34 -0.72 3.96
N ILE A 97 1.41 -1.26 4.57
CA ILE A 97 2.78 -0.83 4.26
C ILE A 97 3.15 -1.12 2.81
N SER A 98 2.93 -2.34 2.32
CA SER A 98 3.23 -2.70 0.92
C SER A 98 2.42 -1.87 -0.09
N ARG A 99 1.18 -1.52 0.23
CA ARG A 99 0.32 -0.71 -0.63
C ARG A 99 0.81 0.72 -0.73
N THR A 100 1.26 1.31 0.39
CA THR A 100 1.81 2.67 0.43
C THR A 100 3.15 2.75 -0.29
N GLU A 101 4.03 1.79 -0.12
CA GLU A 101 5.29 1.71 -0.85
C GLU A 101 5.08 1.65 -2.36
N LYS A 102 4.10 0.86 -2.83
CA LYS A 102 3.76 0.77 -4.25
C LYS A 102 3.12 2.04 -4.82
N SER A 103 2.42 2.82 -4.02
CA SER A 103 1.84 4.10 -4.46
C SER A 103 2.88 5.20 -4.57
N ASP A 104 3.94 5.14 -3.74
CA ASP A 104 5.09 6.03 -3.81
C ASP A 104 6.17 5.54 -4.80
N ALA A 105 6.15 4.26 -5.18
CA ALA A 105 6.93 3.78 -6.30
C ALA A 105 6.51 4.56 -7.54
N LYS A 106 7.45 5.30 -8.15
CA LYS A 106 7.26 5.98 -9.44
C LYS A 106 6.41 5.08 -10.33
N LYS A 107 5.29 5.62 -10.83
CA LYS A 107 4.55 4.95 -11.92
C LYS A 107 5.59 4.37 -12.87
N PRO A 108 5.54 3.07 -13.22
CA PRO A 108 6.51 2.51 -14.12
C PRO A 108 6.57 3.45 -15.31
N ALA A 109 7.78 3.89 -15.65
CA ALA A 109 7.96 4.74 -16.83
C ALA A 109 7.17 4.09 -17.97
N VAL A 110 6.29 4.83 -18.60
CA VAL A 110 5.45 4.33 -19.68
C VAL A 110 6.37 3.55 -20.59
N ALA A 111 6.14 2.24 -20.72
CA ALA A 111 7.02 1.38 -21.50
C ALA A 111 6.98 1.89 -22.94
N VAL A 112 8.10 2.46 -23.39
CA VAL A 112 8.23 2.89 -24.77
C VAL A 112 8.06 1.64 -25.65
N PRO A 113 7.19 1.64 -26.67
CA PRO A 113 6.99 0.49 -27.54
C PRO A 113 8.34 0.01 -28.09
N LYS A 114 8.64 -1.27 -27.93
CA LYS A 114 9.93 -1.87 -28.38
C LYS A 114 10.22 -1.57 -29.84
N GLN A 115 9.17 -1.57 -30.67
CA GLN A 115 9.29 -1.25 -32.10
C GLN A 115 9.77 0.19 -32.35
N LEU A 116 9.27 1.16 -31.55
CA LEU A 116 9.72 2.56 -31.66
C LEU A 116 11.19 2.68 -31.26
N VAL A 117 11.61 2.01 -30.17
CA VAL A 117 13.03 1.98 -29.76
C VAL A 117 13.90 1.38 -30.85
N SER A 118 13.49 0.24 -31.46
CA SER A 118 14.24 -0.41 -32.52
C SER A 118 14.38 0.46 -33.77
N ASN A 119 13.32 1.16 -34.15
CA ASN A 119 13.34 2.06 -35.31
C ASN A 119 14.30 3.24 -35.07
N ILE A 120 14.22 3.87 -33.88
CA ILE A 120 15.12 4.99 -33.53
C ILE A 120 16.58 4.51 -33.49
N VAL A 121 16.85 3.34 -32.91
CA VAL A 121 18.21 2.77 -32.90
C VAL A 121 18.73 2.51 -34.30
N ALA A 122 17.92 1.96 -35.21
CA ALA A 122 18.30 1.74 -36.60
C ALA A 122 18.65 3.06 -37.31
N GLU A 123 17.81 4.09 -37.16
CA GLU A 123 18.06 5.42 -37.76
C GLU A 123 19.34 6.07 -37.21
N ILE A 124 19.64 5.92 -35.91
CA ILE A 124 20.87 6.43 -35.30
C ILE A 124 22.10 5.73 -35.85
N ILE A 125 22.02 4.41 -36.04
CA ILE A 125 23.11 3.61 -36.62
C ILE A 125 23.34 4.00 -38.08
N ASP A 126 22.28 4.10 -38.87
CA ASP A 126 22.34 4.46 -40.31
C ASP A 126 22.86 5.90 -40.52
N ALA A 127 22.53 6.81 -39.60
CA ALA A 127 23.03 8.18 -39.63
C ALA A 127 24.50 8.31 -39.17
N GLY A 128 25.10 7.26 -38.62
CA GLY A 128 26.50 7.24 -38.16
C GLY A 128 26.83 8.28 -37.08
N LEU A 129 25.86 8.60 -36.23
CA LEU A 129 26.01 9.61 -35.16
C LEU A 129 27.04 9.18 -34.12
N THR A 130 27.95 10.09 -33.81
CA THR A 130 28.81 9.95 -32.60
C THR A 130 27.98 10.13 -31.33
N LYS A 131 28.51 9.64 -30.21
CA LYS A 131 27.84 9.80 -28.90
C LYS A 131 27.52 11.28 -28.59
N ALA A 132 28.45 12.19 -28.88
CA ALA A 132 28.26 13.63 -28.62
C ALA A 132 27.12 14.22 -29.48
N GLN A 133 27.01 13.80 -30.75
CA GLN A 133 25.92 14.22 -31.64
C GLN A 133 24.57 13.63 -31.20
N PHE A 134 24.55 12.39 -30.71
CA PHE A 134 23.37 11.77 -30.16
C PHE A 134 22.87 12.47 -28.88
N ASP A 135 23.78 12.82 -27.96
CA ASP A 135 23.44 13.55 -26.72
C ASP A 135 22.88 14.95 -27.06
N ALA A 136 23.44 15.64 -28.07
CA ALA A 136 22.93 16.92 -28.54
C ALA A 136 21.54 16.79 -29.18
N LEU A 137 21.30 15.73 -29.98
CA LEU A 137 19.98 15.43 -30.55
C LEU A 137 18.93 15.19 -29.48
N LEU A 138 19.25 14.43 -28.44
CA LEU A 138 18.34 14.19 -27.30
C LEU A 138 17.99 15.48 -26.55
N ALA A 139 18.94 16.41 -26.41
CA ALA A 139 18.66 17.71 -25.79
C ALA A 139 17.69 18.53 -26.66
N GLN A 140 17.88 18.59 -27.96
CA GLN A 140 16.98 19.29 -28.90
C GLN A 140 15.57 18.67 -28.91
N VAL A 141 15.46 17.34 -28.90
CA VAL A 141 14.15 16.64 -28.82
C VAL A 141 13.42 17.00 -27.53
N ARG A 142 14.11 17.06 -26.39
CA ARG A 142 13.50 17.45 -25.09
C ARG A 142 12.97 18.88 -25.11
N GLU A 143 13.66 19.80 -25.76
CA GLU A 143 13.22 21.20 -25.90
C GLU A 143 12.05 21.37 -26.87
N SER A 144 11.97 20.51 -27.90
CA SER A 144 10.97 20.62 -28.97
C SER A 144 9.67 19.88 -28.65
N VAL A 145 9.68 18.91 -27.73
CA VAL A 145 8.50 18.09 -27.36
C VAL A 145 7.84 18.66 -26.13
N SER A 146 6.66 19.27 -26.30
CA SER A 146 5.75 19.60 -25.21
C SER A 146 5.00 18.33 -24.81
N PHE A 147 5.30 17.78 -23.66
CA PHE A 147 4.51 16.68 -23.09
C PHE A 147 3.24 17.27 -22.48
N GLN A 148 2.09 16.87 -23.01
CA GLN A 148 0.76 17.17 -22.43
C GLN A 148 0.47 16.29 -21.21
#